data_1131494a8b14ac3f5c528014146e94f2
#
_entry.id   1131494a8b14ac3f5c528014146e94f2
#
_cell.length_a   1.000
_cell.length_b   1.000
_cell.length_c   1.000
_cell.angle_alpha   90.00
_cell.angle_beta   90.00
_cell.angle_gamma   90.00
#
_symmetry.space_group_name_H-M   'P 1'
#
loop_
_entity.id
_entity.type
_entity.pdbx_description
1 polymer ?
#
loop_
_entity_poly.entity_id
_entity_poly.type
_entity_poly.pdbx_seq_one_letter_code
_entity_poly.pdbx_strand_id
1 'polypeptide(L)'
;MKEKISITSIASISPLGSSLDEIWKAYQNNQHYFSLENINEAKTWVAPLATSAKVMVASLRGSDSKYKKLDNSVLFAMVASRMAFEQSGWSNTSDFGINMGSSRGATKLFEEYHSEFLNTGISSTLSSPTTTLGNISSWVSHDLGAKGPDISHSITCSTGLHSVLNGVAWLNSGMSSRFLVGASEAPLTNFTIAQMKALKIYAKAPTLNSNSVVDKATVIERSQNYPCQALNFEKEYNSMILGEAASVACLETGIVDNALAVIEGVGFATEILKHNTSISANAVCFQKSMKKALDEINPAEVDAIVMHAPGTIKGDSSEYNAIKEVFGDDMPQLTTNKWKIGHTFATSGMLNLELAILMLQNNEMVSIPYLNQKTHEKDLKKVLVNAVGFGGNAVSILVSKKE
;
A
#
# COMPACT_ATOMS: atom_id res chain seq x y z
N MET A 1 -2.67 -9.43 21.85
CA MET A 1 -1.88 -10.50 21.16
C MET A 1 -1.25 -11.43 22.18
N LYS A 2 -1.02 -12.73 21.85
CA LYS A 2 -0.37 -13.66 22.79
C LYS A 2 1.11 -13.31 23.03
N GLU A 3 1.83 -12.95 21.98
CA GLU A 3 3.24 -12.54 22.01
C GLU A 3 3.43 -11.30 21.13
N LYS A 4 4.41 -10.48 21.46
CA LYS A 4 4.85 -9.38 20.62
C LYS A 4 5.46 -9.94 19.33
N ILE A 5 5.34 -9.23 18.24
CA ILE A 5 5.89 -9.62 16.95
C ILE A 5 6.78 -8.49 16.44
N SER A 6 8.00 -8.84 16.12
CA SER A 6 8.98 -7.93 15.53
C SER A 6 8.82 -7.83 14.02
N ILE A 7 8.95 -6.64 13.49
CA ILE A 7 9.21 -6.40 12.07
C ILE A 7 10.73 -6.25 11.94
N THR A 8 11.41 -7.27 11.40
CA THR A 8 12.88 -7.30 11.31
C THR A 8 13.40 -6.63 10.04
N SER A 9 12.57 -6.53 9.01
CA SER A 9 12.86 -5.77 7.81
C SER A 9 11.57 -5.31 7.14
N ILE A 10 11.68 -4.23 6.39
CA ILE A 10 10.67 -3.80 5.42
C ILE A 10 11.39 -3.23 4.20
N ALA A 11 11.01 -3.68 3.02
CA ALA A 11 11.59 -3.20 1.78
C ALA A 11 10.51 -2.99 0.73
N SER A 12 10.66 -1.96 -0.08
CA SER A 12 9.75 -1.67 -1.17
C SER A 12 10.46 -1.23 -2.43
N ILE A 13 9.79 -1.40 -3.55
CA ILE A 13 10.03 -0.69 -4.78
C ILE A 13 8.78 0.13 -5.10
N SER A 14 8.94 1.41 -5.30
CA SER A 14 7.83 2.35 -5.42
C SER A 14 8.22 3.57 -6.27
N PRO A 15 7.32 4.54 -6.50
CA PRO A 15 7.69 5.82 -7.10
C PRO A 15 8.75 6.61 -6.29
N LEU A 16 8.88 6.33 -4.98
CA LEU A 16 9.86 7.01 -4.11
C LEU A 16 11.28 6.47 -4.25
N GLY A 17 11.44 5.25 -4.77
CA GLY A 17 12.74 4.59 -4.88
C GLY A 17 12.71 3.13 -4.50
N SER A 18 13.89 2.61 -4.10
CA SER A 18 14.13 1.20 -3.80
C SER A 18 15.00 0.95 -2.55
N SER A 19 15.46 1.99 -1.87
CA SER A 19 16.15 1.87 -0.59
C SER A 19 15.49 2.73 0.48
N LEU A 20 15.56 2.33 1.76
CA LEU A 20 14.95 3.10 2.86
C LEU A 20 15.48 4.54 2.92
N ASP A 21 16.77 4.75 2.64
CA ASP A 21 17.37 6.09 2.60
C ASP A 21 16.84 6.95 1.45
N GLU A 22 16.69 6.38 0.24
CA GLU A 22 16.10 7.06 -0.92
C GLU A 22 14.64 7.42 -0.62
N ILE A 23 13.87 6.47 -0.09
CA ILE A 23 12.47 6.62 0.27
C ILE A 23 12.29 7.68 1.37
N TRP A 24 13.14 7.65 2.41
CA TRP A 24 13.05 8.64 3.48
C TRP A 24 13.35 10.05 2.99
N LYS A 25 14.43 10.23 2.21
CA LYS A 25 14.73 11.52 1.57
C LYS A 25 13.59 12.01 0.68
N ALA A 26 12.92 11.08 -0.02
CA ALA A 26 11.76 11.41 -0.83
C ALA A 26 10.55 11.84 0.03
N TYR A 27 10.36 11.29 1.23
CA TYR A 27 9.33 11.74 2.16
C TYR A 27 9.62 13.12 2.76
N GLN A 28 10.87 13.47 2.99
CA GLN A 28 11.27 14.77 3.56
C GLN A 28 11.08 15.97 2.61
N ASN A 29 10.98 15.76 1.30
CA ASN A 29 10.71 16.83 0.37
C ASN A 29 9.20 17.03 0.11
N ASN A 30 8.82 18.21 -0.41
CA ASN A 30 7.42 18.55 -0.70
C ASN A 30 6.99 18.20 -2.15
N GLN A 31 7.78 17.41 -2.88
CA GLN A 31 7.44 17.01 -4.25
C GLN A 31 6.54 15.77 -4.27
N HIS A 32 5.68 15.68 -5.27
CA HIS A 32 4.99 14.45 -5.63
C HIS A 32 5.73 13.70 -6.74
N TYR A 33 5.43 12.41 -6.88
CA TYR A 33 6.08 11.52 -7.87
C TYR A 33 5.13 11.08 -8.98
N PHE A 34 4.16 11.94 -9.31
CA PHE A 34 3.25 11.71 -10.44
C PHE A 34 3.84 12.20 -11.73
N SER A 35 3.52 11.49 -12.81
CA SER A 35 3.78 11.89 -14.20
C SER A 35 2.47 11.91 -15.01
N LEU A 36 2.45 12.70 -16.09
CA LEU A 36 1.36 12.70 -17.07
C LEU A 36 1.74 11.77 -18.23
N GLU A 37 1.04 10.67 -18.36
CA GLU A 37 1.24 9.71 -19.44
C GLU A 37 0.04 9.69 -20.39
N ASN A 38 0.26 9.26 -21.65
CA ASN A 38 -0.82 9.03 -22.59
C ASN A 38 -1.37 7.62 -22.38
N ILE A 39 -2.57 7.52 -21.83
CA ILE A 39 -3.26 6.26 -21.60
C ILE A 39 -4.65 6.36 -22.24
N ASN A 40 -5.00 5.43 -23.13
CA ASN A 40 -6.22 5.47 -23.91
C ASN A 40 -6.40 6.83 -24.63
N GLU A 41 -5.35 7.31 -25.29
CA GLU A 41 -5.30 8.57 -26.05
C GLU A 41 -5.56 9.83 -25.23
N ALA A 42 -5.56 9.71 -23.89
CA ALA A 42 -5.80 10.84 -22.98
C ALA A 42 -4.63 11.02 -22.01
N LYS A 43 -4.27 12.29 -21.75
CA LYS A 43 -3.34 12.62 -20.66
C LYS A 43 -3.92 12.13 -19.32
N THR A 44 -3.13 11.39 -18.56
CA THR A 44 -3.57 10.74 -17.33
C THR A 44 -2.44 10.81 -16.30
N TRP A 45 -2.76 11.27 -15.11
CA TRP A 45 -1.84 11.23 -13.98
C TRP A 45 -1.61 9.78 -13.54
N VAL A 46 -0.35 9.39 -13.34
CA VAL A 46 0.07 8.08 -12.81
C VAL A 46 1.30 8.25 -11.94
N ALA A 47 1.59 7.25 -11.10
CA ALA A 47 2.81 7.17 -10.29
C ALA A 47 3.57 5.88 -10.63
N PRO A 48 4.37 5.86 -11.71
CA PRO A 48 5.17 4.70 -12.07
C PRO A 48 6.34 4.51 -11.10
N LEU A 49 6.92 3.31 -11.08
CA LEU A 49 8.12 3.03 -10.29
C LEU A 49 9.23 4.03 -10.60
N ALA A 50 10.04 4.35 -9.59
CA ALA A 50 11.27 5.12 -9.74
C ALA A 50 12.25 4.41 -10.71
N THR A 51 13.17 5.18 -11.29
CA THR A 51 14.15 4.64 -12.26
C THR A 51 15.03 3.56 -11.61
N SER A 52 15.49 3.74 -10.36
CA SER A 52 16.23 2.75 -9.59
C SER A 52 15.49 1.40 -9.53
N ALA A 53 14.22 1.43 -9.16
CA ALA A 53 13.36 0.25 -9.08
C ALA A 53 13.14 -0.40 -10.45
N LYS A 54 12.91 0.37 -11.52
CA LYS A 54 12.76 -0.15 -12.89
C LYS A 54 14.02 -0.91 -13.35
N VAL A 55 15.21 -0.39 -13.02
CA VAL A 55 16.48 -1.06 -13.34
C VAL A 55 16.58 -2.42 -12.64
N MET A 56 16.21 -2.50 -11.36
CA MET A 56 16.23 -3.76 -10.61
C MET A 56 15.28 -4.79 -11.22
N VAL A 57 14.06 -4.38 -11.58
CA VAL A 57 13.07 -5.26 -12.22
C VAL A 57 13.55 -5.74 -13.60
N ALA A 58 14.14 -4.85 -14.39
CA ALA A 58 14.70 -5.21 -15.71
C ALA A 58 15.88 -6.19 -15.57
N SER A 59 16.76 -5.97 -14.60
CA SER A 59 17.86 -6.88 -14.28
C SER A 59 17.36 -8.27 -13.88
N LEU A 60 16.37 -8.34 -12.98
CA LEU A 60 15.75 -9.61 -12.60
C LEU A 60 15.13 -10.32 -13.81
N ARG A 61 14.34 -9.62 -14.61
CA ARG A 61 13.72 -10.19 -15.83
C ARG A 61 14.75 -10.75 -16.80
N GLY A 62 15.92 -10.11 -16.92
CA GLY A 62 17.01 -10.53 -17.81
C GLY A 62 17.89 -11.64 -17.24
N SER A 63 17.88 -11.89 -15.94
CA SER A 63 18.81 -12.81 -15.26
C SER A 63 18.56 -14.30 -15.54
N ASP A 64 17.30 -14.66 -15.86
CA ASP A 64 16.92 -16.04 -16.18
C ASP A 64 15.79 -16.06 -17.22
N SER A 65 15.82 -17.08 -18.08
CA SER A 65 14.78 -17.30 -19.12
C SER A 65 13.39 -17.51 -18.52
N LYS A 66 13.29 -18.13 -17.34
CA LYS A 66 12.02 -18.39 -16.64
C LYS A 66 11.30 -17.11 -16.19
N TYR A 67 12.04 -16.00 -15.99
CA TYR A 67 11.47 -14.71 -15.53
C TYR A 67 10.92 -13.86 -16.70
N LYS A 68 11.34 -14.12 -17.94
CA LYS A 68 11.01 -13.29 -19.12
C LYS A 68 9.50 -13.13 -19.35
N LYS A 69 8.71 -14.15 -19.04
CA LYS A 69 7.27 -14.21 -19.28
C LYS A 69 6.42 -13.90 -18.05
N LEU A 70 7.05 -13.55 -16.93
CA LEU A 70 6.32 -13.17 -15.71
C LEU A 70 5.73 -11.77 -15.81
N ASP A 71 4.57 -11.59 -15.22
CA ASP A 71 3.95 -10.28 -15.07
C ASP A 71 4.81 -9.35 -14.19
N ASN A 72 4.66 -8.06 -14.39
CA ASN A 72 5.35 -7.08 -13.57
C ASN A 72 5.01 -7.23 -12.08
N SER A 73 3.74 -7.54 -11.74
CA SER A 73 3.34 -7.74 -10.34
C SER A 73 4.13 -8.85 -9.65
N VAL A 74 4.47 -9.92 -10.38
CA VAL A 74 5.31 -11.01 -9.86
C VAL A 74 6.77 -10.56 -9.70
N LEU A 75 7.33 -9.91 -10.72
CA LEU A 75 8.72 -9.44 -10.65
C LEU A 75 8.93 -8.36 -9.58
N PHE A 76 7.96 -7.47 -9.40
CA PHE A 76 8.00 -6.48 -8.32
C PHE A 76 8.02 -7.16 -6.95
N ALA A 77 7.15 -8.16 -6.75
CA ALA A 77 7.11 -8.96 -5.53
C ALA A 77 8.46 -9.63 -5.25
N MET A 78 9.05 -10.27 -6.26
CA MET A 78 10.35 -10.96 -6.13
C MET A 78 11.48 -9.98 -5.78
N VAL A 79 11.56 -8.80 -6.42
CA VAL A 79 12.58 -7.79 -6.10
C VAL A 79 12.43 -7.33 -4.65
N ALA A 80 11.24 -6.90 -4.23
CA ALA A 80 11.01 -6.43 -2.87
C ALA A 80 11.24 -7.53 -1.83
N SER A 81 10.88 -8.79 -2.14
CA SER A 81 11.08 -9.93 -1.25
C SER A 81 12.56 -10.28 -1.05
N ARG A 82 13.37 -10.25 -2.12
CA ARG A 82 14.84 -10.44 -2.01
C ARG A 82 15.44 -9.38 -1.10
N MET A 83 15.08 -8.12 -1.29
CA MET A 83 15.58 -7.01 -0.47
C MET A 83 15.18 -7.17 1.00
N ALA A 84 13.91 -7.47 1.29
CA ALA A 84 13.44 -7.67 2.65
C ALA A 84 14.11 -8.88 3.32
N PHE A 85 14.26 -9.99 2.59
CA PHE A 85 14.91 -11.19 3.08
C PHE A 85 16.39 -10.93 3.41
N GLU A 86 17.12 -10.26 2.53
CA GLU A 86 18.53 -9.89 2.77
C GLU A 86 18.70 -9.00 4.01
N GLN A 87 17.83 -7.99 4.16
CA GLN A 87 17.85 -7.06 5.29
C GLN A 87 17.44 -7.69 6.62
N SER A 88 16.63 -8.74 6.60
CA SER A 88 16.12 -9.41 7.82
C SER A 88 17.18 -10.15 8.60
N GLY A 89 18.32 -10.47 7.98
CA GLY A 89 19.34 -11.35 8.55
C GLY A 89 18.94 -12.83 8.56
N TRP A 90 17.83 -13.21 7.94
CA TRP A 90 17.47 -14.62 7.79
C TRP A 90 18.42 -15.33 6.83
N SER A 91 18.67 -16.61 7.08
CA SER A 91 19.50 -17.45 6.21
C SER A 91 18.64 -18.35 5.34
N ASN A 92 19.22 -18.89 4.27
CA ASN A 92 18.55 -19.86 3.38
C ASN A 92 18.15 -21.17 4.08
N THR A 93 18.65 -21.41 5.31
CA THR A 93 18.25 -22.54 6.17
C THR A 93 17.12 -22.19 7.10
N SER A 94 16.72 -20.91 7.19
CA SER A 94 15.61 -20.46 8.01
C SER A 94 14.30 -21.04 7.46
N ASP A 95 13.46 -21.55 8.37
CA ASP A 95 12.09 -21.94 8.03
C ASP A 95 11.18 -20.74 8.21
N PHE A 96 10.48 -20.35 7.15
CA PHE A 96 9.55 -19.21 7.15
C PHE A 96 8.41 -19.43 6.17
N GLY A 97 7.24 -18.91 6.53
CA GLY A 97 6.09 -18.87 5.64
C GLY A 97 6.04 -17.60 4.80
N ILE A 98 5.23 -17.61 3.77
CA ILE A 98 5.01 -16.49 2.86
C ILE A 98 3.52 -16.20 2.72
N ASN A 99 3.16 -14.94 2.82
CA ASN A 99 1.85 -14.45 2.42
C ASN A 99 1.97 -13.19 1.54
N MET A 100 1.87 -13.38 0.23
CA MET A 100 1.88 -12.28 -0.73
C MET A 100 0.50 -12.08 -1.32
N GLY A 101 0.10 -10.82 -1.46
CA GLY A 101 -1.19 -10.49 -2.03
C GLY A 101 -1.11 -9.51 -3.20
N SER A 102 -2.18 -9.49 -3.99
CA SER A 102 -2.40 -8.49 -5.03
C SER A 102 -3.91 -8.26 -5.19
N SER A 103 -4.29 -7.04 -5.42
CA SER A 103 -5.67 -6.68 -5.72
C SER A 103 -6.06 -7.07 -7.15
N ARG A 104 -5.14 -6.94 -8.07
CA ARG A 104 -5.37 -7.09 -9.52
C ARG A 104 -4.62 -8.28 -10.12
N GLY A 105 -3.55 -8.74 -9.48
CA GLY A 105 -2.70 -9.81 -10.01
C GLY A 105 -2.01 -9.41 -11.32
N ALA A 106 -1.83 -10.39 -12.19
CA ALA A 106 -1.17 -10.26 -13.50
C ALA A 106 -2.09 -9.60 -14.54
N THR A 107 -2.63 -8.41 -14.23
CA THR A 107 -3.65 -7.74 -15.05
C THR A 107 -3.17 -7.49 -16.49
N LYS A 108 -1.93 -7.05 -16.67
CA LYS A 108 -1.39 -6.79 -18.01
C LYS A 108 -1.37 -8.03 -18.88
N LEU A 109 -0.84 -9.14 -18.37
CA LEU A 109 -0.82 -10.41 -19.10
C LEU A 109 -2.24 -10.93 -19.36
N PHE A 110 -3.15 -10.76 -18.40
CA PHE A 110 -4.54 -11.15 -18.58
C PHE A 110 -5.20 -10.36 -19.72
N GLU A 111 -4.99 -9.06 -19.81
CA GLU A 111 -5.49 -8.22 -20.90
C GLU A 111 -4.91 -8.66 -22.24
N GLU A 112 -3.59 -8.92 -22.29
CA GLU A 112 -2.90 -9.38 -23.52
C GLU A 112 -3.40 -10.73 -23.98
N TYR A 113 -3.48 -11.74 -23.12
CA TYR A 113 -3.95 -13.07 -23.47
C TYR A 113 -5.45 -13.11 -23.82
N HIS A 114 -6.26 -12.30 -23.13
CA HIS A 114 -7.68 -12.20 -23.46
C HIS A 114 -7.89 -11.54 -24.85
N SER A 115 -7.12 -10.51 -25.15
CA SER A 115 -7.14 -9.88 -26.48
C SER A 115 -6.68 -10.88 -27.57
N GLU A 116 -5.64 -11.66 -27.35
CA GLU A 116 -5.19 -12.72 -28.25
C GLU A 116 -6.31 -13.74 -28.50
N PHE A 117 -6.96 -14.21 -27.43
CA PHE A 117 -8.08 -15.15 -27.52
C PHE A 117 -9.26 -14.58 -28.32
N LEU A 118 -9.65 -13.33 -28.11
CA LEU A 118 -10.73 -12.69 -28.86
C LEU A 118 -10.43 -12.58 -30.36
N ASN A 119 -9.16 -12.39 -30.73
CA ASN A 119 -8.74 -12.23 -32.12
C ASN A 119 -8.50 -13.54 -32.84
N THR A 120 -8.11 -14.61 -32.13
CA THR A 120 -7.64 -15.87 -32.73
C THR A 120 -8.48 -17.09 -32.36
N GLY A 121 -9.27 -17.02 -31.28
CA GLY A 121 -9.97 -18.15 -30.67
C GLY A 121 -9.03 -19.15 -29.97
N ILE A 122 -7.73 -18.83 -29.83
CA ILE A 122 -6.70 -19.70 -29.24
C ILE A 122 -6.07 -19.01 -28.05
N SER A 123 -5.83 -19.75 -26.96
CA SER A 123 -5.08 -19.28 -25.81
C SER A 123 -3.64 -19.79 -25.80
N SER A 124 -2.70 -18.95 -25.40
CA SER A 124 -1.31 -19.36 -25.16
C SER A 124 -1.23 -20.40 -24.04
N THR A 125 -0.30 -21.35 -24.15
CA THR A 125 -0.02 -22.36 -23.10
C THR A 125 0.39 -21.77 -21.76
N LEU A 126 0.93 -20.55 -21.76
CA LEU A 126 1.34 -19.84 -20.55
C LEU A 126 0.24 -18.95 -19.95
N SER A 127 -0.90 -18.78 -20.62
CA SER A 127 -1.95 -17.86 -20.16
C SER A 127 -2.45 -18.21 -18.75
N SER A 128 -2.79 -19.47 -18.48
CA SER A 128 -3.27 -19.88 -17.16
C SER A 128 -2.19 -19.79 -16.07
N PRO A 129 -1.01 -20.42 -16.20
CA PRO A 129 -0.03 -20.44 -15.12
C PRO A 129 0.57 -19.07 -14.78
N THR A 130 0.57 -18.09 -15.71
CA THR A 130 1.13 -16.76 -15.46
C THR A 130 0.11 -15.72 -15.00
N THR A 131 -1.20 -16.01 -15.06
CA THR A 131 -2.26 -15.09 -14.64
C THR A 131 -3.00 -15.52 -13.37
N THR A 132 -2.75 -16.73 -12.88
CA THR A 132 -3.33 -17.22 -11.62
C THR A 132 -2.80 -16.41 -10.44
N LEU A 133 -3.68 -16.00 -9.50
CA LEU A 133 -3.31 -15.17 -8.36
C LEU A 133 -2.23 -15.82 -7.48
N GLY A 134 -2.25 -17.13 -7.28
CA GLY A 134 -1.22 -17.91 -6.56
C GLY A 134 0.19 -17.80 -7.13
N ASN A 135 0.32 -17.33 -8.36
CA ASN A 135 1.59 -17.16 -9.03
C ASN A 135 2.57 -16.21 -8.29
N ILE A 136 2.06 -15.17 -7.60
CA ILE A 136 2.91 -14.19 -6.91
C ILE A 136 3.66 -14.83 -5.75
N SER A 137 2.96 -15.46 -4.81
CA SER A 137 3.61 -16.07 -3.64
C SER A 137 4.45 -17.27 -4.03
N SER A 138 4.01 -18.09 -4.99
CA SER A 138 4.76 -19.27 -5.45
C SER A 138 6.10 -18.90 -6.08
N TRP A 139 6.17 -17.82 -6.88
CA TRP A 139 7.44 -17.35 -7.42
C TRP A 139 8.36 -16.76 -6.35
N VAL A 140 7.83 -16.04 -5.37
CA VAL A 140 8.61 -15.57 -4.21
C VAL A 140 9.12 -16.74 -3.39
N SER A 141 8.26 -17.73 -3.09
CA SER A 141 8.61 -18.95 -2.35
C SER A 141 9.73 -19.73 -3.04
N HIS A 142 9.58 -19.94 -4.34
CA HIS A 142 10.56 -20.64 -5.17
C HIS A 142 11.91 -19.92 -5.22
N ASP A 143 11.87 -18.60 -5.35
CA ASP A 143 13.04 -17.75 -5.47
C ASP A 143 13.86 -17.68 -4.17
N LEU A 144 13.19 -17.61 -3.03
CA LEU A 144 13.82 -17.52 -1.71
C LEU A 144 14.05 -18.90 -1.07
N GLY A 145 13.54 -19.98 -1.65
CA GLY A 145 13.66 -21.33 -1.09
C GLY A 145 12.87 -21.50 0.21
N ALA A 146 11.73 -20.82 0.35
CA ALA A 146 10.86 -20.93 1.53
C ALA A 146 10.34 -22.36 1.72
N LYS A 147 10.25 -22.81 2.97
CA LYS A 147 9.81 -24.16 3.35
C LYS A 147 8.49 -24.17 4.11
N GLY A 148 8.08 -23.01 4.59
CA GLY A 148 6.82 -22.86 5.31
C GLY A 148 5.61 -22.71 4.37
N PRO A 149 4.42 -22.38 4.91
CA PRO A 149 3.20 -22.19 4.11
C PRO A 149 3.34 -21.07 3.09
N ASP A 150 2.80 -21.31 1.90
CA ASP A 150 2.80 -20.38 0.77
C ASP A 150 1.35 -19.96 0.47
N ILE A 151 1.02 -18.69 0.69
CA ILE A 151 -0.33 -18.17 0.62
C ILE A 151 -0.38 -16.96 -0.30
N SER A 152 -1.27 -17.00 -1.30
CA SER A 152 -1.71 -15.82 -2.05
C SER A 152 -3.15 -15.47 -1.73
N HIS A 153 -3.47 -14.18 -1.67
CA HIS A 153 -4.85 -13.73 -1.46
C HIS A 153 -5.10 -12.35 -2.09
N SER A 154 -6.39 -12.01 -2.19
CA SER A 154 -6.85 -10.70 -2.61
C SER A 154 -8.02 -10.25 -1.75
N ILE A 155 -7.88 -9.11 -1.09
CA ILE A 155 -8.95 -8.39 -0.37
C ILE A 155 -8.89 -6.91 -0.82
N THR A 156 -8.86 -6.72 -2.13
CA THR A 156 -8.78 -5.40 -2.78
C THR A 156 -7.67 -4.51 -2.16
N CYS A 157 -7.95 -3.25 -1.86
CA CYS A 157 -6.94 -2.28 -1.41
C CYS A 157 -6.37 -2.55 -0.02
N SER A 158 -7.04 -3.36 0.82
CA SER A 158 -6.55 -3.73 2.15
C SER A 158 -5.69 -4.99 2.17
N THR A 159 -5.47 -5.63 1.02
CA THR A 159 -4.74 -6.89 0.89
C THR A 159 -3.38 -6.89 1.61
N GLY A 160 -2.59 -5.82 1.47
CA GLY A 160 -1.27 -5.75 2.10
C GLY A 160 -1.32 -5.81 3.63
N LEU A 161 -2.22 -5.08 4.28
CA LEU A 161 -2.37 -5.20 5.74
C LEU A 161 -3.05 -6.52 6.16
N HIS A 162 -3.87 -7.12 5.30
CA HIS A 162 -4.36 -8.48 5.55
C HIS A 162 -3.23 -9.52 5.46
N SER A 163 -2.19 -9.31 4.65
CA SER A 163 -1.02 -10.20 4.67
C SER A 163 -0.27 -10.12 6.01
N VAL A 164 -0.15 -8.92 6.60
CA VAL A 164 0.38 -8.74 7.95
C VAL A 164 -0.51 -9.44 8.98
N LEU A 165 -1.83 -9.22 8.94
CA LEU A 165 -2.79 -9.90 9.82
C LEU A 165 -2.66 -11.42 9.75
N ASN A 166 -2.56 -11.99 8.54
CA ASN A 166 -2.38 -13.42 8.34
C ASN A 166 -1.03 -13.90 8.91
N GLY A 167 0.07 -13.19 8.64
CA GLY A 167 1.38 -13.50 9.22
C GLY A 167 1.33 -13.51 10.75
N VAL A 168 0.73 -12.50 11.36
CA VAL A 168 0.50 -12.44 12.82
C VAL A 168 -0.32 -13.64 13.33
N ALA A 169 -1.37 -14.06 12.60
CA ALA A 169 -2.17 -15.23 12.99
C ALA A 169 -1.35 -16.52 12.95
N TRP A 170 -0.52 -16.75 11.93
CA TRP A 170 0.37 -17.89 11.82
C TRP A 170 1.42 -17.91 12.94
N LEU A 171 2.05 -16.77 13.23
CA LEU A 171 3.02 -16.65 14.31
C LEU A 171 2.37 -16.90 15.68
N ASN A 172 1.22 -16.30 15.96
CA ASN A 172 0.48 -16.51 17.21
C ASN A 172 -0.07 -17.92 17.38
N SER A 173 -0.25 -18.68 16.30
CA SER A 173 -0.66 -20.09 16.36
C SER A 173 0.49 -21.02 16.78
N GLY A 174 1.74 -20.54 16.69
CA GLY A 174 2.95 -21.35 16.91
C GLY A 174 3.30 -22.30 15.75
N MET A 175 2.58 -22.23 14.62
CA MET A 175 2.83 -23.07 13.44
C MET A 175 4.03 -22.56 12.62
N SER A 176 4.44 -21.34 12.83
CA SER A 176 5.65 -20.73 12.26
C SER A 176 6.21 -19.71 13.24
N SER A 177 7.51 -19.50 13.24
CA SER A 177 8.19 -18.45 14.02
C SER A 177 8.62 -17.24 13.16
N ARG A 178 8.56 -17.39 11.84
CA ARG A 178 8.96 -16.38 10.85
C ARG A 178 8.00 -16.34 9.68
N PHE A 179 7.62 -15.16 9.24
CA PHE A 179 6.70 -15.00 8.14
C PHE A 179 7.05 -13.78 7.28
N LEU A 180 7.20 -14.00 5.98
CA LEU A 180 7.37 -12.93 4.99
C LEU A 180 5.98 -12.54 4.49
N VAL A 181 5.63 -11.25 4.64
CA VAL A 181 4.30 -10.73 4.31
C VAL A 181 4.42 -9.54 3.39
N GLY A 182 3.49 -9.38 2.46
CA GLY A 182 3.53 -8.24 1.56
C GLY A 182 2.47 -8.22 0.49
N ALA A 183 2.60 -7.23 -0.38
CA ALA A 183 1.74 -7.08 -1.55
C ALA A 183 2.50 -6.47 -2.72
N SER A 184 1.99 -6.71 -3.93
CA SER A 184 2.56 -6.21 -5.17
C SER A 184 1.49 -5.83 -6.17
N GLU A 185 1.67 -4.69 -6.83
CA GLU A 185 0.74 -4.17 -7.83
C GLU A 185 1.43 -3.51 -9.02
N ALA A 186 1.03 -3.91 -10.22
CA ALA A 186 1.40 -3.29 -11.48
C ALA A 186 0.15 -2.85 -12.25
N PRO A 187 -0.64 -1.88 -11.72
CA PRO A 187 -1.99 -1.61 -12.18
C PRO A 187 -2.07 -0.58 -13.31
N LEU A 188 -0.96 -0.06 -13.82
CA LEU A 188 -0.95 1.01 -14.81
C LEU A 188 -1.22 0.47 -16.22
N THR A 189 -2.36 -0.21 -16.38
CA THR A 189 -2.87 -0.74 -17.64
C THR A 189 -4.03 0.09 -18.17
N ASN A 190 -4.27 0.00 -19.49
CA ASN A 190 -5.34 0.73 -20.15
C ASN A 190 -6.71 0.44 -19.55
N PHE A 191 -6.99 -0.85 -19.29
CA PHE A 191 -8.29 -1.28 -18.77
C PHE A 191 -8.47 -0.90 -17.30
N THR A 192 -7.45 -1.12 -16.45
CA THR A 192 -7.52 -0.74 -15.03
C THR A 192 -7.79 0.74 -14.86
N ILE A 193 -7.08 1.60 -15.60
CA ILE A 193 -7.28 3.05 -15.54
C ILE A 193 -8.67 3.44 -16.05
N ALA A 194 -9.15 2.81 -17.12
CA ALA A 194 -10.51 3.04 -17.63
C ALA A 194 -11.58 2.68 -16.58
N GLN A 195 -11.41 1.56 -15.86
CA GLN A 195 -12.31 1.16 -14.77
C GLN A 195 -12.35 2.21 -13.64
N MET A 196 -11.19 2.73 -13.23
CA MET A 196 -11.13 3.74 -12.15
C MET A 196 -11.70 5.10 -12.60
N LYS A 197 -11.50 5.47 -13.86
CA LYS A 197 -12.14 6.66 -14.45
C LYS A 197 -13.67 6.50 -14.53
N ALA A 198 -14.16 5.31 -14.86
CA ALA A 198 -15.60 4.99 -14.91
C ALA A 198 -16.27 5.13 -13.53
N LEU A 199 -15.56 4.86 -12.43
CA LEU A 199 -16.03 5.10 -11.06
C LEU A 199 -16.08 6.58 -10.68
N LYS A 200 -15.56 7.49 -11.52
CA LYS A 200 -15.49 8.95 -11.28
C LYS A 200 -14.70 9.32 -10.02
N ILE A 201 -13.71 8.51 -9.65
CA ILE A 201 -12.85 8.73 -8.48
C ILE A 201 -11.44 9.18 -8.87
N TYR A 202 -11.10 9.15 -10.15
CA TYR A 202 -9.77 9.44 -10.67
C TYR A 202 -9.52 10.94 -10.81
N ALA A 203 -8.27 11.39 -10.55
CA ALA A 203 -7.85 12.76 -10.75
C ALA A 203 -7.97 13.18 -12.22
N LYS A 204 -8.48 14.38 -12.45
CA LYS A 204 -8.55 14.95 -13.80
C LYS A 204 -7.19 15.48 -14.22
N ALA A 205 -6.80 15.20 -15.46
CA ALA A 205 -5.63 15.85 -16.05
C ALA A 205 -5.95 17.33 -16.34
N PRO A 206 -4.95 18.25 -16.31
CA PRO A 206 -5.15 19.63 -16.69
C PRO A 206 -5.63 19.73 -18.14
N THR A 207 -6.73 20.44 -18.38
CA THR A 207 -7.21 20.74 -19.72
C THR A 207 -6.76 22.13 -20.13
N LEU A 208 -6.07 22.25 -21.27
CA LEU A 208 -5.60 23.53 -21.82
C LEU A 208 -6.72 24.49 -22.26
N ASN A 209 -7.99 24.03 -22.28
CA ASN A 209 -9.14 24.78 -22.79
C ASN A 209 -10.28 24.88 -21.78
N SER A 210 -10.27 25.88 -20.92
CA SER A 210 -11.48 26.31 -20.22
C SER A 210 -11.53 27.82 -20.05
N ASN A 211 -12.36 28.47 -20.90
CA ASN A 211 -12.62 29.91 -20.92
C ASN A 211 -13.54 30.39 -19.79
N SER A 212 -13.35 30.00 -18.54
CA SER A 212 -14.06 30.59 -17.42
C SER A 212 -13.12 31.42 -16.55
N VAL A 213 -13.38 32.69 -16.52
CA VAL A 213 -12.63 33.74 -15.85
C VAL A 213 -13.19 33.91 -14.44
N VAL A 214 -12.85 33.05 -13.51
CA VAL A 214 -12.91 33.37 -12.06
C VAL A 214 -12.02 32.36 -11.31
N ASP A 215 -11.01 32.82 -10.59
CA ASP A 215 -10.12 32.07 -9.66
C ASP A 215 -9.41 30.80 -10.17
N LYS A 216 -9.28 30.68 -11.49
CA LYS A 216 -8.66 29.48 -12.10
C LYS A 216 -7.17 29.35 -11.90
N ALA A 217 -6.45 30.45 -11.76
CA ALA A 217 -4.99 30.42 -11.58
C ALA A 217 -4.62 29.64 -10.29
N THR A 218 -5.25 29.92 -9.17
CA THR A 218 -5.00 29.26 -7.88
C THR A 218 -5.45 27.80 -7.84
N VAL A 219 -6.59 27.45 -8.46
CA VAL A 219 -7.08 26.05 -8.50
C VAL A 219 -6.26 25.24 -9.50
N ILE A 220 -5.90 25.82 -10.66
CA ILE A 220 -5.03 25.16 -11.64
C ILE A 220 -3.61 25.04 -11.10
N GLU A 221 -3.08 26.04 -10.43
CA GLU A 221 -1.76 25.99 -9.78
C GLU A 221 -1.72 24.94 -8.66
N ARG A 222 -2.73 24.89 -7.79
CA ARG A 222 -2.83 23.87 -6.73
C ARG A 222 -3.02 22.46 -7.30
N SER A 223 -3.82 22.29 -8.33
CA SER A 223 -4.03 20.98 -8.98
C SER A 223 -2.84 20.50 -9.80
N GLN A 224 -2.00 21.42 -10.32
CA GLN A 224 -0.73 21.09 -10.96
C GLN A 224 0.36 20.81 -9.93
N ASN A 225 0.39 21.54 -8.82
CA ASN A 225 1.34 21.32 -7.74
C ASN A 225 1.05 20.05 -6.92
N TYR A 226 -0.24 19.71 -6.70
CA TYR A 226 -0.65 18.52 -5.96
C TYR A 226 -1.92 17.90 -6.58
N PRO A 227 -1.80 17.09 -7.64
CA PRO A 227 -2.96 16.56 -8.35
C PRO A 227 -3.77 15.54 -7.52
N CYS A 228 -3.16 14.92 -6.50
CA CYS A 228 -3.85 14.10 -5.50
C CYS A 228 -3.99 14.90 -4.20
N GLN A 229 -5.23 15.25 -3.85
CA GLN A 229 -5.61 16.05 -2.69
C GLN A 229 -6.06 15.16 -1.50
N ALA A 230 -5.29 14.12 -1.19
CA ALA A 230 -5.59 13.24 -0.05
C ALA A 230 -5.56 14.03 1.27
N LEU A 231 -6.48 13.75 2.18
CA LEU A 231 -6.73 14.48 3.44
C LEU A 231 -7.15 15.96 3.30
N ASN A 232 -7.25 16.51 2.13
CA ASN A 232 -7.86 17.82 1.96
C ASN A 232 -9.39 17.67 2.02
N PHE A 233 -10.02 18.00 3.15
CA PHE A 233 -11.47 17.88 3.34
C PHE A 233 -12.27 18.99 2.63
N GLU A 234 -11.60 20.04 2.15
CA GLU A 234 -12.22 21.12 1.37
C GLU A 234 -12.19 20.84 -0.14
N LYS A 235 -11.66 19.70 -0.57
CA LYS A 235 -11.64 19.36 -2.01
C LYS A 235 -13.04 19.18 -2.57
N GLU A 236 -13.27 19.75 -3.74
CA GLU A 236 -14.58 19.71 -4.43
C GLU A 236 -14.73 18.50 -5.37
N TYR A 237 -13.64 17.79 -5.66
CA TYR A 237 -13.63 16.64 -6.58
C TYR A 237 -12.70 15.52 -6.10
N ASN A 238 -13.01 14.33 -6.58
CA ASN A 238 -12.15 13.17 -6.35
C ASN A 238 -10.82 13.33 -7.08
N SER A 239 -9.73 12.93 -6.43
CA SER A 239 -8.36 13.18 -6.88
C SER A 239 -7.45 11.95 -6.73
N MET A 240 -8.02 10.73 -6.72
CA MET A 240 -7.24 9.50 -6.66
C MET A 240 -6.38 9.37 -7.92
N ILE A 241 -5.12 8.97 -7.74
CA ILE A 241 -4.19 8.63 -8.82
C ILE A 241 -3.67 7.23 -8.54
N LEU A 242 -3.51 6.39 -9.57
CA LEU A 242 -2.91 5.07 -9.41
C LEU A 242 -1.39 5.12 -9.44
N GLY A 243 -0.77 4.27 -8.59
CA GLY A 243 0.66 4.04 -8.56
C GLY A 243 1.01 2.55 -8.64
N GLU A 244 2.25 2.25 -9.01
CA GLU A 244 2.84 0.91 -9.00
C GLU A 244 3.72 0.75 -7.77
N ALA A 245 3.72 -0.43 -7.16
CA ALA A 245 4.66 -0.77 -6.10
C ALA A 245 4.65 -2.25 -5.74
N ALA A 246 5.71 -2.70 -5.05
CA ALA A 246 5.68 -3.85 -4.16
C ALA A 246 6.32 -3.45 -2.82
N SER A 247 5.77 -3.98 -1.73
CA SER A 247 6.35 -3.79 -0.40
C SER A 247 6.17 -5.06 0.42
N VAL A 248 7.25 -5.46 1.11
CA VAL A 248 7.38 -6.73 1.81
C VAL A 248 8.04 -6.51 3.16
N ALA A 249 7.53 -7.14 4.20
CA ALA A 249 8.10 -7.15 5.54
C ALA A 249 8.38 -8.56 6.02
N CYS A 250 9.43 -8.72 6.83
CA CYS A 250 9.75 -9.94 7.54
C CYS A 250 9.30 -9.81 8.99
N LEU A 251 8.44 -10.74 9.41
CA LEU A 251 7.89 -10.81 10.77
C LEU A 251 8.53 -11.97 11.54
N GLU A 252 8.87 -11.74 12.80
CA GLU A 252 9.42 -12.75 13.70
C GLU A 252 8.76 -12.70 15.08
N THR A 253 8.48 -13.85 15.67
CA THR A 253 7.88 -13.98 17.00
C THR A 253 8.83 -13.44 18.08
N GLY A 254 8.29 -12.69 19.05
CA GLY A 254 9.04 -12.10 20.15
C GLY A 254 9.66 -10.74 19.76
N ILE A 255 10.34 -10.12 20.72
CA ILE A 255 11.14 -8.91 20.49
C ILE A 255 12.57 -9.33 20.22
N VAL A 256 13.03 -9.12 18.99
CA VAL A 256 14.39 -9.48 18.54
C VAL A 256 15.27 -8.25 18.42
N ASP A 257 16.60 -8.45 18.49
CA ASP A 257 17.56 -7.34 18.57
C ASP A 257 17.57 -6.44 17.32
N ASN A 258 17.37 -7.01 16.14
CA ASN A 258 17.34 -6.29 14.87
C ASN A 258 15.92 -5.80 14.48
N ALA A 259 14.97 -5.77 15.41
CA ALA A 259 13.61 -5.27 15.11
C ALA A 259 13.64 -3.79 14.72
N LEU A 260 13.05 -3.46 13.58
CA LEU A 260 12.82 -2.08 13.14
C LEU A 260 11.64 -1.43 13.89
N ALA A 261 10.64 -2.23 14.20
CA ALA A 261 9.44 -1.86 14.95
C ALA A 261 8.80 -3.12 15.55
N VAL A 262 7.88 -2.91 16.49
CA VAL A 262 7.11 -3.98 17.13
C VAL A 262 5.63 -3.79 16.79
N ILE A 263 4.94 -4.86 16.41
CA ILE A 263 3.49 -4.87 16.25
C ILE A 263 2.87 -5.00 17.64
N GLU A 264 2.21 -3.94 18.08
CA GLU A 264 1.52 -3.88 19.39
C GLU A 264 0.11 -4.43 19.31
N GLY A 265 -0.57 -4.19 18.18
CA GLY A 265 -1.92 -4.63 17.99
C GLY A 265 -2.34 -4.74 16.53
N VAL A 266 -3.27 -5.65 16.29
CA VAL A 266 -3.89 -5.86 14.99
C VAL A 266 -5.40 -5.90 15.15
N GLY A 267 -6.11 -5.15 14.31
CA GLY A 267 -7.55 -5.12 14.29
C GLY A 267 -8.10 -5.26 12.89
N PHE A 268 -9.21 -5.94 12.77
CA PHE A 268 -9.90 -6.15 11.50
C PHE A 268 -11.42 -6.12 11.68
N ALA A 269 -12.11 -5.64 10.67
CA ALA A 269 -13.56 -5.64 10.64
C ALA A 269 -14.09 -5.55 9.23
N THR A 270 -15.28 -6.10 9.03
CA THR A 270 -16.07 -5.92 7.82
C THR A 270 -17.38 -5.23 8.19
N GLU A 271 -17.85 -4.32 7.35
CA GLU A 271 -19.20 -3.76 7.48
C GLU A 271 -20.11 -4.23 6.35
N ILE A 272 -21.41 -4.33 6.64
CA ILE A 272 -22.40 -4.65 5.62
C ILE A 272 -22.59 -3.41 4.74
N LEU A 273 -22.26 -3.55 3.46
CA LEU A 273 -22.41 -2.46 2.51
C LEU A 273 -23.87 -2.28 2.09
N LYS A 274 -24.30 -1.03 2.07
CA LYS A 274 -25.57 -0.64 1.45
C LYS A 274 -25.46 -0.43 -0.07
N HIS A 275 -24.23 -0.25 -0.57
CA HIS A 275 -23.89 -0.03 -1.97
C HIS A 275 -22.61 -0.82 -2.31
N ASN A 276 -22.49 -1.28 -3.55
CA ASN A 276 -21.44 -2.20 -4.00
C ASN A 276 -20.00 -1.67 -3.89
N THR A 277 -19.77 -0.37 -3.69
CA THR A 277 -18.44 0.23 -3.82
C THR A 277 -18.02 1.12 -2.66
N SER A 278 -18.90 1.44 -1.71
CA SER A 278 -18.56 2.43 -0.70
C SER A 278 -18.90 2.00 0.71
N ILE A 279 -17.96 2.25 1.63
CA ILE A 279 -18.18 2.16 3.07
C ILE A 279 -19.20 3.21 3.54
N SER A 280 -19.74 3.04 4.74
CA SER A 280 -20.64 4.00 5.38
C SER A 280 -19.96 5.36 5.61
N ALA A 281 -20.74 6.42 5.81
CA ALA A 281 -20.20 7.76 6.07
C ALA A 281 -19.36 7.82 7.34
N ASN A 282 -19.64 6.96 8.32
CA ASN A 282 -18.89 6.85 9.58
C ASN A 282 -17.89 5.69 9.57
N ALA A 283 -17.73 4.99 8.45
CA ALA A 283 -16.80 3.89 8.26
C ALA A 283 -16.70 2.95 9.49
N VAL A 284 -17.83 2.30 9.82
CA VAL A 284 -17.93 1.43 11.01
C VAL A 284 -16.90 0.31 11.02
N CYS A 285 -16.47 -0.15 9.84
CA CYS A 285 -15.37 -1.10 9.71
C CYS A 285 -14.05 -0.54 10.28
N PHE A 286 -13.71 0.72 9.99
CA PHE A 286 -12.53 1.35 10.57
C PHE A 286 -12.65 1.57 12.07
N GLN A 287 -13.80 2.02 12.59
CA GLN A 287 -13.99 2.16 14.04
C GLN A 287 -13.73 0.85 14.76
N LYS A 288 -14.29 -0.26 14.25
CA LYS A 288 -14.11 -1.59 14.84
C LYS A 288 -12.69 -2.11 14.71
N SER A 289 -12.04 -1.91 13.56
CA SER A 289 -10.65 -2.37 13.36
C SER A 289 -9.68 -1.58 14.24
N MET A 290 -9.82 -0.26 14.34
CA MET A 290 -9.00 0.57 15.24
C MET A 290 -9.19 0.20 16.71
N LYS A 291 -10.44 0.06 17.18
CA LYS A 291 -10.71 -0.37 18.57
C LYS A 291 -10.09 -1.73 18.88
N LYS A 292 -10.13 -2.68 17.95
CA LYS A 292 -9.46 -3.98 18.15
C LYS A 292 -7.94 -3.88 18.11
N ALA A 293 -7.36 -3.01 17.28
CA ALA A 293 -5.91 -2.82 17.23
C ALA A 293 -5.38 -2.14 18.51
N LEU A 294 -6.17 -1.25 19.10
CA LEU A 294 -5.84 -0.60 20.38
C LEU A 294 -5.97 -1.58 21.55
N ASP A 295 -6.98 -2.46 21.52
CA ASP A 295 -7.29 -3.41 22.62
C ASP A 295 -7.41 -2.67 23.97
N GLU A 296 -6.47 -2.87 24.89
CA GLU A 296 -6.40 -2.17 26.19
C GLU A 296 -5.50 -0.91 26.15
N ILE A 297 -4.87 -0.59 25.00
CA ILE A 297 -4.00 0.58 24.86
C ILE A 297 -4.87 1.84 24.85
N ASN A 298 -4.50 2.81 25.68
CA ASN A 298 -5.19 4.10 25.72
C ASN A 298 -5.03 4.83 24.36
N PRO A 299 -6.11 5.28 23.72
CA PRO A 299 -6.03 6.09 22.48
C PRO A 299 -5.07 7.28 22.56
N ALA A 300 -4.94 7.94 23.70
CA ALA A 300 -4.01 9.05 23.93
C ALA A 300 -2.52 8.67 23.80
N GLU A 301 -2.19 7.36 23.78
CA GLU A 301 -0.82 6.89 23.55
C GLU A 301 -0.45 6.80 22.07
N VAL A 302 -1.42 6.94 21.16
CA VAL A 302 -1.18 6.92 19.70
C VAL A 302 -0.75 8.31 19.27
N ASP A 303 0.48 8.45 18.78
CA ASP A 303 1.05 9.73 18.38
C ASP A 303 0.62 10.13 16.95
N ALA A 304 0.49 9.16 16.06
CA ALA A 304 0.11 9.42 14.67
C ALA A 304 -0.73 8.29 14.05
N ILE A 305 -1.51 8.64 13.03
CA ILE A 305 -2.20 7.69 12.16
C ILE A 305 -1.78 7.89 10.71
N VAL A 306 -1.29 6.83 10.08
CA VAL A 306 -1.12 6.81 8.62
C VAL A 306 -2.43 6.31 8.00
N MET A 307 -3.20 7.25 7.45
CA MET A 307 -4.52 7.00 6.92
C MET A 307 -4.47 6.29 5.56
N HIS A 308 -5.52 5.53 5.29
CA HIS A 308 -5.76 4.98 3.96
C HIS A 308 -5.97 6.08 2.92
N ALA A 309 -6.87 7.02 3.21
CA ALA A 309 -7.14 8.28 2.51
C ALA A 309 -6.79 8.26 1.00
N PRO A 310 -7.61 7.63 0.13
CA PRO A 310 -7.26 7.43 -1.29
C PRO A 310 -7.30 8.71 -2.15
N GLY A 311 -7.61 9.87 -1.56
CA GLY A 311 -7.81 11.13 -2.27
C GLY A 311 -9.23 11.33 -2.80
N THR A 312 -10.19 10.55 -2.33
CA THR A 312 -11.60 10.71 -2.67
C THR A 312 -12.35 11.47 -1.58
N ILE A 313 -13.37 12.26 -1.95
CA ILE A 313 -14.16 13.04 -0.99
C ILE A 313 -14.74 12.13 0.08
N LYS A 314 -15.47 11.09 -0.33
CA LYS A 314 -16.17 10.20 0.60
C LYS A 314 -15.20 9.31 1.39
N GLY A 315 -14.18 8.75 0.72
CA GLY A 315 -13.22 7.84 1.36
C GLY A 315 -12.45 8.52 2.48
N ASP A 316 -11.87 9.68 2.21
CA ASP A 316 -11.08 10.43 3.18
C ASP A 316 -11.95 10.91 4.36
N SER A 317 -13.14 11.47 4.07
CA SER A 317 -14.06 11.96 5.10
C SER A 317 -14.61 10.84 5.99
N SER A 318 -14.96 9.68 5.41
CA SER A 318 -15.48 8.55 6.17
C SER A 318 -14.43 7.99 7.15
N GLU A 319 -13.17 7.89 6.73
CA GLU A 319 -12.08 7.45 7.60
C GLU A 319 -11.81 8.48 8.71
N TYR A 320 -11.79 9.77 8.37
CA TYR A 320 -11.63 10.83 9.37
C TYR A 320 -12.73 10.80 10.44
N ASN A 321 -13.99 10.63 10.03
CA ASN A 321 -15.11 10.50 10.95
C ASN A 321 -14.94 9.28 11.88
N ALA A 322 -14.46 8.15 11.34
CA ALA A 322 -14.18 6.97 12.15
C ALA A 322 -13.07 7.20 13.17
N ILE A 323 -12.00 7.93 12.79
CA ILE A 323 -10.91 8.30 13.68
C ILE A 323 -11.43 9.20 14.79
N LYS A 324 -12.20 10.23 14.45
CA LYS A 324 -12.81 11.13 15.42
C LYS A 324 -13.72 10.39 16.41
N GLU A 325 -14.47 9.41 15.97
CA GLU A 325 -15.32 8.58 16.83
C GLU A 325 -14.53 7.69 17.80
N VAL A 326 -13.33 7.24 17.40
CA VAL A 326 -12.49 6.37 18.23
C VAL A 326 -11.63 7.16 19.21
N PHE A 327 -11.08 8.29 18.78
CA PHE A 327 -10.07 9.05 19.53
C PHE A 327 -10.67 10.28 20.27
N GLY A 328 -11.87 10.73 19.89
CA GLY A 328 -12.53 11.88 20.55
C GLY A 328 -11.67 13.14 20.51
N ASP A 329 -11.37 13.67 21.69
CA ASP A 329 -10.54 14.88 21.85
C ASP A 329 -9.03 14.57 21.80
N ASP A 330 -8.63 13.30 21.95
CA ASP A 330 -7.24 12.84 21.92
C ASP A 330 -6.79 12.50 20.49
N MET A 331 -7.07 13.40 19.54
CA MET A 331 -6.76 13.19 18.12
C MET A 331 -5.25 13.08 17.86
N PRO A 332 -4.75 11.94 17.34
CA PRO A 332 -3.36 11.82 16.91
C PRO A 332 -3.08 12.66 15.67
N GLN A 333 -1.81 12.85 15.34
CA GLN A 333 -1.43 13.48 14.07
C GLN A 333 -1.80 12.59 12.89
N LEU A 334 -2.35 13.19 11.84
CA LEU A 334 -2.83 12.46 10.66
C LEU A 334 -1.91 12.69 9.46
N THR A 335 -1.54 11.62 8.77
CA THR A 335 -0.81 11.70 7.50
C THR A 335 -1.24 10.61 6.54
N THR A 336 -0.78 10.69 5.31
CA THR A 336 -0.88 9.67 4.26
C THR A 336 0.20 9.89 3.22
N ASN A 337 0.59 8.85 2.49
CA ASN A 337 1.51 8.96 1.36
C ASN A 337 0.82 9.14 0.00
N LYS A 338 -0.53 9.14 -0.04
CA LYS A 338 -1.28 9.14 -1.30
C LYS A 338 -1.09 10.42 -2.12
N TRP A 339 -0.83 11.55 -1.48
CA TRP A 339 -0.53 12.79 -2.16
C TRP A 339 0.81 12.77 -2.93
N LYS A 340 1.70 11.83 -2.56
CA LYS A 340 3.04 11.69 -3.15
C LYS A 340 3.11 10.63 -4.23
N ILE A 341 2.51 9.45 -3.97
CA ILE A 341 2.69 8.23 -4.78
C ILE A 341 1.37 7.65 -5.29
N GLY A 342 0.24 8.28 -4.96
CA GLY A 342 -1.07 7.79 -5.35
C GLY A 342 -1.49 6.52 -4.61
N HIS A 343 -2.53 5.89 -5.14
CA HIS A 343 -3.11 4.68 -4.59
C HIS A 343 -2.55 3.45 -5.31
N THR A 344 -1.77 2.66 -4.59
CA THR A 344 -1.12 1.45 -5.09
C THR A 344 -1.91 0.17 -4.78
N PHE A 345 -3.25 0.27 -4.74
CA PHE A 345 -4.17 -0.84 -4.43
C PHE A 345 -3.72 -1.70 -3.24
N ALA A 346 -3.49 -3.00 -3.45
CA ALA A 346 -3.07 -3.93 -2.41
C ALA A 346 -1.83 -3.47 -1.63
N THR A 347 -0.87 -2.84 -2.30
CA THR A 347 0.40 -2.43 -1.69
C THR A 347 0.26 -1.18 -0.81
N SER A 348 -0.84 -0.43 -0.94
CA SER A 348 -1.07 0.82 -0.20
C SER A 348 -0.88 0.70 1.30
N GLY A 349 -1.42 -0.36 1.91
CA GLY A 349 -1.29 -0.58 3.35
C GLY A 349 0.15 -0.87 3.78
N MET A 350 0.89 -1.62 2.96
CA MET A 350 2.30 -1.93 3.24
C MET A 350 3.20 -0.69 3.12
N LEU A 351 2.97 0.18 2.12
CA LEU A 351 3.69 1.46 2.01
C LEU A 351 3.31 2.44 3.13
N ASN A 352 2.07 2.37 3.64
CA ASN A 352 1.70 3.11 4.85
C ASN A 352 2.43 2.56 6.09
N LEU A 353 2.59 1.24 6.20
CA LEU A 353 3.37 0.61 7.28
C LEU A 353 4.85 0.98 7.19
N GLU A 354 5.44 0.98 5.99
CA GLU A 354 6.80 1.45 5.76
C GLU A 354 6.98 2.91 6.20
N LEU A 355 6.04 3.80 5.82
CA LEU A 355 6.06 5.20 6.25
C LEU A 355 5.99 5.30 7.78
N ALA A 356 5.11 4.53 8.44
CA ALA A 356 5.00 4.52 9.91
C ALA A 356 6.32 4.10 10.58
N ILE A 357 6.97 3.05 10.07
CA ILE A 357 8.26 2.58 10.58
C ILE A 357 9.35 3.64 10.38
N LEU A 358 9.42 4.26 9.20
CA LEU A 358 10.40 5.31 8.93
C LEU A 358 10.18 6.54 9.83
N MET A 359 8.94 6.95 10.07
CA MET A 359 8.63 8.02 11.01
C MET A 359 9.07 7.68 12.44
N LEU A 360 8.82 6.46 12.90
CA LEU A 360 9.27 5.99 14.23
C LEU A 360 10.79 5.96 14.34
N GLN A 361 11.50 5.45 13.34
CA GLN A 361 12.96 5.34 13.35
C GLN A 361 13.64 6.70 13.34
N ASN A 362 13.12 7.65 12.56
CA ASN A 362 13.69 9.00 12.44
C ASN A 362 13.11 9.97 13.48
N ASN A 363 12.13 9.54 14.25
CA ASN A 363 11.40 10.40 15.20
C ASN A 363 10.85 11.69 14.54
N GLU A 364 10.34 11.56 13.32
CA GLU A 364 9.91 12.70 12.52
C GLU A 364 8.58 12.40 11.82
N MET A 365 7.64 13.35 11.91
CA MET A 365 6.34 13.27 11.28
C MET A 365 6.40 13.77 9.84
N VAL A 366 5.96 12.97 8.89
CA VAL A 366 5.80 13.39 7.48
C VAL A 366 4.50 14.18 7.35
N SER A 367 4.62 15.49 7.17
CA SER A 367 3.49 16.41 6.96
C SER A 367 3.03 16.44 5.51
N ILE A 368 1.80 16.92 5.29
CA ILE A 368 1.22 17.14 3.96
C ILE A 368 1.32 18.62 3.62
N PRO A 369 2.07 19.00 2.55
CA PRO A 369 2.50 20.39 2.36
C PRO A 369 1.38 21.39 2.05
N TYR A 370 0.22 20.92 1.60
CA TYR A 370 -0.93 21.79 1.33
C TYR A 370 -1.94 21.85 2.50
N LEU A 371 -1.64 21.19 3.62
CA LEU A 371 -2.43 21.25 4.83
C LEU A 371 -1.69 22.08 5.89
N ASN A 372 -2.40 23.01 6.53
CA ASN A 372 -1.88 23.78 7.67
C ASN A 372 -1.89 22.91 8.94
N GLN A 373 -1.11 21.83 8.93
CA GLN A 373 -0.98 20.96 10.12
C GLN A 373 0.06 21.55 11.07
N LYS A 374 -0.34 21.74 12.33
CA LYS A 374 0.64 22.00 13.39
C LYS A 374 1.32 20.68 13.71
N THR A 375 2.59 20.56 13.42
CA THR A 375 3.42 19.45 13.91
C THR A 375 3.68 19.66 15.39
N HIS A 376 3.31 18.70 16.23
CA HIS A 376 3.72 18.70 17.62
C HIS A 376 5.13 18.13 17.72
N GLU A 377 6.00 18.82 18.47
CA GLU A 377 7.35 18.36 18.82
C GLU A 377 7.30 17.25 19.90
N LYS A 378 6.51 16.20 19.64
CA LYS A 378 6.39 15.06 20.55
C LYS A 378 7.14 13.87 19.95
N ASP A 379 7.85 13.12 20.80
CA ASP A 379 8.47 11.86 20.39
C ASP A 379 7.42 10.89 19.84
N LEU A 380 7.69 10.37 18.66
CA LEU A 380 6.85 9.34 18.04
C LEU A 380 7.19 7.98 18.66
N LYS A 381 6.24 7.40 19.37
CA LYS A 381 6.38 6.08 20.02
C LYS A 381 5.44 5.05 19.42
N LYS A 382 4.22 5.44 19.07
CA LYS A 382 3.19 4.55 18.54
C LYS A 382 2.49 5.17 17.33
N VAL A 383 2.43 4.42 16.24
CA VAL A 383 1.77 4.84 15.00
C VAL A 383 0.75 3.78 14.59
N LEU A 384 -0.49 4.21 14.33
CA LEU A 384 -1.56 3.36 13.80
C LEU A 384 -1.59 3.46 12.27
N VAL A 385 -1.72 2.33 11.61
CA VAL A 385 -1.77 2.25 10.14
C VAL A 385 -3.10 1.65 9.72
N ASN A 386 -3.83 2.35 8.85
CA ASN A 386 -5.14 1.94 8.37
C ASN A 386 -5.13 1.53 6.89
N ALA A 387 -5.91 0.51 6.55
CA ALA A 387 -6.29 0.21 5.18
C ALA A 387 -7.72 -0.34 5.11
N VAL A 388 -8.42 -0.01 4.01
CA VAL A 388 -9.73 -0.55 3.68
C VAL A 388 -9.82 -0.88 2.20
N GLY A 389 -10.54 -1.95 1.87
CA GLY A 389 -10.82 -2.34 0.48
C GLY A 389 -12.28 -2.13 0.10
N PHE A 390 -12.57 -2.16 -1.20
CA PHE A 390 -13.93 -2.35 -1.68
C PHE A 390 -14.51 -3.60 -1.05
N GLY A 391 -15.74 -3.53 -0.55
CA GLY A 391 -16.33 -4.59 0.25
C GLY A 391 -16.35 -4.28 1.75
N GLY A 392 -15.77 -3.14 2.18
CA GLY A 392 -15.81 -2.67 3.57
C GLY A 392 -14.93 -3.48 4.53
N ASN A 393 -13.87 -4.10 4.01
CA ASN A 393 -12.90 -4.86 4.79
C ASN A 393 -11.78 -3.94 5.27
N ALA A 394 -11.77 -3.58 6.55
CA ALA A 394 -10.76 -2.72 7.16
C ALA A 394 -9.78 -3.51 8.00
N VAL A 395 -8.52 -3.10 7.97
CA VAL A 395 -7.44 -3.54 8.87
C VAL A 395 -6.74 -2.34 9.44
N SER A 396 -6.45 -2.40 10.73
CA SER A 396 -5.63 -1.43 11.47
C SER A 396 -4.50 -2.16 12.17
N ILE A 397 -3.28 -1.66 12.01
CA ILE A 397 -2.06 -2.21 12.64
C ILE A 397 -1.44 -1.11 13.50
N LEU A 398 -1.27 -1.38 14.79
CA LEU A 398 -0.55 -0.51 15.69
C LEU A 398 0.90 -0.98 15.80
N VAL A 399 1.82 -0.09 15.47
CA VAL A 399 3.26 -0.34 15.58
C VAL A 399 3.91 0.64 16.54
N SER A 400 4.91 0.15 17.28
CA SER A 400 5.70 0.96 18.19
C SER A 400 7.18 0.90 17.87
N LYS A 401 7.92 1.90 18.36
CA LYS A 401 9.38 1.85 18.44
C LYS A 401 9.78 0.68 19.34
N LYS A 402 10.86 -0.01 19.00
CA LYS A 402 11.45 -0.99 19.90
C LYS A 402 11.99 -0.26 21.14
N GLU A 403 11.51 -0.62 22.31
CA GLU A 403 12.06 -0.17 23.60
C GLU A 403 13.35 -0.91 23.96
#